data_10962b7015f000fba529e4a48f53d0ce
#
_entry.id   10962b7015f000fba529e4a48f53d0ce
#
_cell.length_a   1.000
_cell.length_b   1.000
_cell.length_c   1.000
_cell.angle_alpha   90.00
_cell.angle_beta   90.00
_cell.angle_gamma   90.00
#
_symmetry.space_group_name_H-M   'P 1'
#
loop_
_entity.id
_entity.type
_entity.pdbx_description
1 polymer ?
#
loop_
_entity_poly.entity_id
_entity_poly.type
_entity_poly.pdbx_seq_one_letter_code
_entity_poly.pdbx_strand_id
1 'polypeptide(L)'
;EAESKLINDASLMLPILSNQKVVEHTACVRPATKDGMPRVGELIQNSGIFVATGGGGWGIMQSFLIGDLLKNLVIDEVPSLYPL
;
A
#
# COMPACT_ATOMS: atom_id res chain seq x y z
N GLU A 1 -10.33 -8.33 -19.14
CA GLU A 1 -9.00 -8.57 -19.70
C GLU A 1 -7.99 -8.88 -18.59
N ALA A 2 -7.81 -7.98 -17.63
CA ALA A 2 -6.97 -8.27 -16.48
C ALA A 2 -7.53 -9.43 -15.65
N GLU A 3 -8.85 -9.53 -15.55
CA GLU A 3 -9.51 -10.65 -14.89
C GLU A 3 -9.17 -11.97 -15.57
N SER A 4 -9.24 -12.02 -16.89
CA SER A 4 -8.93 -13.25 -17.63
C SER A 4 -7.47 -13.68 -17.41
N LYS A 5 -6.56 -12.72 -17.37
CA LYS A 5 -5.15 -13.00 -17.12
C LYS A 5 -4.93 -13.56 -15.72
N LEU A 6 -5.57 -12.96 -14.72
CA LEU A 6 -5.46 -13.42 -13.32
C LEU A 6 -6.00 -14.84 -13.16
N ILE A 7 -7.13 -15.14 -13.78
CA ILE A 7 -7.73 -16.48 -13.72
C ILE A 7 -6.81 -17.49 -14.40
N ASN A 8 -6.27 -17.16 -15.56
CA ASN A 8 -5.38 -18.06 -16.29
C ASN A 8 -4.10 -18.33 -15.49
N ASP A 9 -3.48 -17.28 -14.93
CA ASP A 9 -2.26 -17.44 -14.15
C ASP A 9 -2.50 -18.25 -12.87
N ALA A 10 -3.60 -17.99 -12.18
CA ALA A 10 -3.96 -18.73 -10.97
C ALA A 10 -4.24 -20.21 -11.29
N SER A 11 -4.87 -20.49 -12.43
CA SER A 11 -5.20 -21.84 -12.85
C SER A 11 -3.96 -22.67 -13.21
N LEU A 12 -2.88 -22.02 -13.62
CA LEU A 12 -1.60 -22.69 -13.84
C LEU A 12 -0.99 -23.21 -12.53
N MET A 13 -1.21 -22.49 -11.43
CA MET A 13 -0.72 -22.86 -10.10
C MET A 13 -1.64 -23.86 -9.42
N LEU A 14 -2.96 -23.65 -9.55
CA LEU A 14 -3.99 -24.50 -8.96
C LEU A 14 -5.01 -24.85 -10.06
N PRO A 15 -4.80 -25.96 -10.77
CA PRO A 15 -5.68 -26.33 -11.91
C PRO A 15 -7.17 -26.40 -11.60
N ILE A 16 -7.54 -26.70 -10.36
CA ILE A 16 -8.95 -26.76 -9.97
C ILE A 16 -9.67 -25.41 -10.19
N LEU A 17 -8.94 -24.31 -10.17
CA LEU A 17 -9.51 -22.98 -10.35
C LEU A 17 -10.04 -22.74 -11.75
N SER A 18 -9.60 -23.53 -12.76
CA SER A 18 -10.07 -23.38 -14.13
C SER A 18 -11.56 -23.65 -14.28
N ASN A 19 -12.15 -24.43 -13.36
CA ASN A 19 -13.55 -24.82 -13.40
C ASN A 19 -14.38 -24.10 -12.34
N GLN A 20 -13.81 -23.12 -11.63
CA GLN A 20 -14.51 -22.41 -10.58
C GLN A 20 -15.17 -21.15 -11.14
N LYS A 21 -16.28 -20.78 -10.50
CA LYS A 21 -17.02 -19.58 -10.86
C LYS A 21 -16.43 -18.36 -10.16
N VAL A 22 -16.26 -17.28 -10.90
CA VAL A 22 -15.89 -16.00 -10.29
C VAL A 22 -17.09 -15.43 -9.55
N VAL A 23 -16.95 -15.24 -8.25
CA VAL A 23 -18.05 -14.74 -7.40
C VAL A 23 -18.08 -13.21 -7.43
N GLU A 24 -16.94 -12.57 -7.38
CA GLU A 24 -16.84 -11.12 -7.34
C GLU A 24 -15.53 -10.66 -7.92
N HIS A 25 -15.55 -9.52 -8.58
CA HIS A 25 -14.37 -8.87 -9.14
C HIS A 25 -14.36 -7.41 -8.70
N THR A 26 -13.26 -6.97 -8.10
CA THR A 26 -13.10 -5.59 -7.67
C THR A 26 -11.80 -5.02 -8.22
N ALA A 27 -11.80 -3.71 -8.39
CA ALA A 27 -10.62 -2.99 -8.83
C ALA A 27 -10.54 -1.67 -8.07
N CYS A 28 -9.34 -1.35 -7.59
CA CYS A 28 -9.10 -0.14 -6.80
C CYS A 28 -7.87 0.57 -7.32
N VAL A 29 -7.76 1.86 -6.99
CA VAL A 29 -6.57 2.65 -7.30
C VAL A 29 -5.59 2.52 -6.14
N ARG A 30 -4.34 2.20 -6.46
CA ARG A 30 -3.27 2.15 -5.47
C ARG A 30 -2.66 3.52 -5.28
N PRO A 31 -2.44 3.98 -4.02
CA PRO A 31 -1.73 5.22 -3.78
C PRO A 31 -0.25 5.04 -4.10
N ALA A 32 0.25 5.82 -5.05
CA ALA A 32 1.62 5.70 -5.50
C ALA A 32 2.29 7.07 -5.60
N THR A 33 3.61 7.09 -5.44
CA THR A 33 4.43 8.29 -5.60
C THR A 33 5.33 8.12 -6.82
N LYS A 34 5.93 9.22 -7.27
CA LYS A 34 6.79 9.20 -8.46
C LYS A 34 8.00 8.28 -8.29
N ASP A 35 8.58 8.23 -7.10
CA ASP A 35 9.77 7.44 -6.83
C ASP A 35 9.45 6.04 -6.26
N GLY A 36 8.18 5.71 -6.11
CA GLY A 36 7.76 4.42 -5.58
C GLY A 36 7.93 4.25 -4.08
N MET A 37 8.37 5.28 -3.38
CA MET A 37 8.60 5.24 -1.93
C MET A 37 7.44 5.86 -1.17
N PRO A 38 7.12 5.37 0.04
CA PRO A 38 6.05 5.96 0.83
C PRO A 38 6.41 7.38 1.27
N ARG A 39 5.39 8.10 1.70
CA ARG A 39 5.55 9.45 2.27
C ARG A 39 4.93 9.46 3.65
N VAL A 40 5.72 9.82 4.64
CA VAL A 40 5.29 9.88 6.04
C VAL A 40 5.77 11.21 6.63
N GLY A 41 4.87 12.02 7.11
CA GLY A 41 5.28 13.30 7.67
C GLY A 41 4.10 14.15 8.15
N GLU A 42 4.44 15.30 8.69
CA GLU A 42 3.46 16.30 9.08
C GLU A 42 3.07 17.13 7.85
N LEU A 43 1.78 17.30 7.63
CA LEU A 43 1.27 17.94 6.42
C LEU A 43 1.66 19.42 6.35
N ILE A 44 1.49 20.11 7.47
CA ILE A 44 1.93 21.51 7.62
C ILE A 44 2.68 21.57 8.93
N GLN A 45 3.85 22.19 8.93
CA GLN A 45 4.70 22.25 10.12
C GLN A 45 3.91 22.77 11.33
N ASN A 46 3.98 22.03 12.43
CA ASN A 46 3.31 22.33 13.70
C ASN A 46 1.79 22.33 13.63
N SER A 47 1.19 21.74 12.60
CA SER A 47 -0.27 21.65 12.46
C SER A 47 -0.89 20.56 13.32
N GLY A 48 -0.12 19.54 13.67
CA GLY A 48 -0.63 18.36 14.34
C GLY A 48 -1.34 17.39 13.40
N ILE A 49 -1.27 17.62 12.09
CA ILE A 49 -1.88 16.75 11.08
C ILE A 49 -0.79 15.96 10.39
N PHE A 50 -0.86 14.63 10.51
CA PHE A 50 0.16 13.74 9.98
C PHE A 50 -0.41 12.89 8.85
N VAL A 51 0.43 12.55 7.87
CA VAL A 51 0.04 11.77 6.69
C VAL A 51 1.02 10.63 6.50
N ALA A 52 0.49 9.46 6.20
CA ALA A 52 1.28 8.31 5.75
C ALA A 52 0.58 7.73 4.54
N THR A 53 1.25 7.72 3.40
CA THR A 53 0.65 7.28 2.14
C THR A 53 1.72 6.83 1.15
N GLY A 54 1.30 6.39 -0.02
CA GLY A 54 2.21 6.09 -1.11
C GLY A 54 2.82 4.70 -1.06
N GLY A 55 2.21 3.76 -0.31
CA GLY A 55 2.71 2.39 -0.23
C GLY A 55 2.60 1.59 -1.53
N GLY A 56 1.85 2.08 -2.52
CA GLY A 56 1.65 1.39 -3.78
C GLY A 56 1.08 0.00 -3.56
N GLY A 57 1.73 -1.01 -4.15
CA GLY A 57 1.34 -2.41 -3.95
C GLY A 57 1.93 -3.05 -2.70
N TRP A 58 2.74 -2.34 -1.94
CA TRP A 58 3.50 -2.87 -0.81
C TRP A 58 2.99 -2.41 0.56
N GLY A 59 1.81 -1.78 0.60
CA GLY A 59 1.29 -1.15 1.82
C GLY A 59 1.19 -2.10 3.02
N ILE A 60 0.68 -3.31 2.82
CA ILE A 60 0.56 -4.28 3.91
C ILE A 60 1.94 -4.70 4.41
N MET A 61 2.85 -4.99 3.49
CA MET A 61 4.21 -5.41 3.82
C MET A 61 4.97 -4.31 4.58
N GLN A 62 4.73 -3.04 4.23
CA GLN A 62 5.42 -1.91 4.83
C GLN A 62 4.69 -1.33 6.04
N SER A 63 3.52 -1.86 6.41
CA SER A 63 2.65 -1.24 7.41
C SER A 63 3.32 -1.07 8.78
N PHE A 64 4.09 -2.05 9.23
CA PHE A 64 4.78 -1.95 10.52
C PHE A 64 5.85 -0.87 10.50
N LEU A 65 6.62 -0.78 9.42
CA LEU A 65 7.63 0.28 9.28
C LEU A 65 6.97 1.65 9.26
N ILE A 66 5.90 1.82 8.48
CA ILE A 66 5.17 3.09 8.39
C ILE A 66 4.58 3.47 9.75
N GLY A 67 4.02 2.49 10.47
CA GLY A 67 3.50 2.72 11.82
C GLY A 67 4.58 3.16 12.79
N ASP A 68 5.76 2.55 12.73
CA ASP A 68 6.89 2.92 13.57
C ASP A 68 7.39 4.34 13.25
N LEU A 69 7.48 4.67 11.96
CA LEU A 69 7.88 6.01 11.53
C LEU A 69 6.90 7.08 12.00
N LEU A 70 5.60 6.80 11.90
CA LEU A 70 4.58 7.71 12.39
C LEU A 70 4.66 7.89 13.90
N LYS A 71 4.80 6.81 14.64
CA LYS A 71 4.93 6.84 16.10
C LYS A 71 6.14 7.68 16.51
N ASN A 72 7.27 7.47 15.88
CA ASN A 72 8.48 8.22 16.18
C ASN A 72 8.31 9.72 15.86
N LEU A 73 7.64 10.02 14.77
CA LEU A 73 7.38 11.40 14.36
C LEU A 73 6.41 12.11 15.33
N VAL A 74 5.33 11.44 15.70
CA VAL A 74 4.27 12.03 16.53
C VAL A 74 4.67 12.11 18.01
N ILE A 75 5.27 11.05 18.54
CA ILE A 75 5.56 10.93 19.97
C ILE A 75 6.96 11.45 20.30
N ASP A 76 7.95 11.00 19.54
CA ASP A 76 9.37 11.27 19.83
C ASP A 76 9.94 12.44 19.05
N GLU A 77 9.15 13.03 18.15
CA GLU A 77 9.55 14.14 17.28
C GLU A 77 10.78 13.84 16.43
N VAL A 78 11.00 12.56 16.10
CA VAL A 78 12.10 12.15 15.22
C VAL A 78 11.70 12.35 13.77
N PRO A 79 12.51 13.06 12.95
CA PRO A 79 12.19 13.28 11.55
C PRO A 79 12.00 11.98 10.78
N SER A 80 11.04 11.98 9.85
CA SER A 80 10.77 10.83 9.01
C SER A 80 11.88 10.58 7.99
N LEU A 81 12.18 9.31 7.73
CA LEU A 81 13.10 8.91 6.66
C LEU A 81 12.49 9.18 5.28
N TYR A 82 11.15 9.22 5.19
CA TYR A 82 10.42 9.42 3.94
C TYR A 82 9.47 10.61 4.08
N PRO A 83 9.98 11.84 4.21
CA PRO A 83 9.15 13.02 4.44
C PRO A 83 8.25 13.33 3.24
N LEU A 84 7.23 14.13 3.51
CA LEU A 84 6.28 14.58 2.48
C LEU A 84 6.96 15.45 1.42
#